data_2a322a3e0de39a7ea0165a3ebaa7cd5f
#
_entry.id   2a322a3e0de39a7ea0165a3ebaa7cd5f
#
_cell.length_a   1.000
_cell.length_b   1.000
_cell.length_c   1.000
_cell.angle_alpha   90.00
_cell.angle_beta   90.00
_cell.angle_gamma   90.00
#
_symmetry.space_group_name_H-M   'P 1'
#
loop_
_entity.id
_entity.type
_entity.pdbx_description
1 polymer ?
#
loop_
_entity_poly.entity_id
_entity_poly.type
_entity_poly.pdbx_seq_one_letter_code
_entity_poly.pdbx_strand_id
1 'polypeptide(L)'
;MLGIMWNMLFNKPRGAVPAGALPVDTLTRAQLDAAPDRSLYRLGHSTLLLKLRGQFWLTDPVFAERASPFRRLGPKRFHAPPIALADLPPLRGVILSHDHYDHLDRDTVLALAATTAVFLTPLGVGDRLIEWGIDAAKVRQLDWWQSAEIDGLTLTATPAQHFSGRSLFDGNSTLWASWVIVDDDLRVFFSGDTGYFDGFRTIGERLGPFDVTLIETGAYDVQWPYVHMQPEETVQAHLDLRGGWLVPIHNGTFDLAMHRWQEPFERVTALAAARGVELSTPRMGERLTLAAPHRGERWWRSVDEKVEASKSLRLAICASRPAR
;
A
#
# COMPACT_ATOMS: atom_id res chain seq x y z
N MET A 1 -17.29 17.23 8.16
CA MET A 1 -15.85 17.46 7.88
C MET A 1 -15.09 18.05 9.09
N LEU A 2 -15.48 19.18 9.69
CA LEU A 2 -14.79 19.78 10.85
C LEU A 2 -14.69 18.83 12.06
N GLY A 3 -15.73 18.05 12.38
CA GLY A 3 -15.71 17.07 13.48
C GLY A 3 -14.71 15.93 13.25
N ILE A 4 -14.60 15.44 12.01
CA ILE A 4 -13.60 14.40 11.63
C ILE A 4 -12.19 14.94 11.82
N MET A 5 -11.91 16.16 11.31
CA MET A 5 -10.60 16.79 11.49
C MET A 5 -10.26 17.00 12.97
N TRP A 6 -11.23 17.43 13.78
CA TRP A 6 -11.04 17.56 15.23
C TRP A 6 -10.69 16.22 15.88
N ASN A 7 -11.42 15.15 15.56
CA ASN A 7 -11.16 13.82 16.08
C ASN A 7 -9.78 13.30 15.66
N MET A 8 -9.39 13.50 14.40
CA MET A 8 -8.07 13.12 13.88
C MET A 8 -6.92 13.85 14.58
N LEU A 9 -7.13 15.08 15.03
CA LEU A 9 -6.08 15.87 15.70
C LEU A 9 -6.03 15.66 17.21
N PHE A 10 -7.18 15.46 17.89
CA PHE A 10 -7.25 15.53 19.35
C PHE A 10 -7.79 14.28 20.03
N ASN A 11 -8.49 13.39 19.30
CA ASN A 11 -9.16 12.22 19.88
C ASN A 11 -8.64 10.89 19.35
N LYS A 12 -7.39 10.86 18.85
CA LYS A 12 -6.76 9.61 18.39
C LYS A 12 -6.72 8.55 19.51
N PRO A 13 -7.03 7.29 19.20
CA PRO A 13 -6.93 6.22 20.18
C PRO A 13 -5.48 6.02 20.63
N ARG A 14 -5.30 5.58 21.88
CA ARG A 14 -3.97 5.16 22.34
C ARG A 14 -3.48 4.00 21.47
N GLY A 15 -2.24 4.09 20.97
CA GLY A 15 -1.67 3.09 20.08
C GLY A 15 -2.04 3.27 18.60
N ALA A 16 -2.50 4.44 18.15
CA ALA A 16 -2.63 4.79 16.74
C ALA A 16 -1.26 4.79 16.03
N VAL A 17 -0.18 5.05 16.78
CA VAL A 17 1.22 5.03 16.32
C VAL A 17 1.96 3.93 17.06
N PRO A 18 2.87 3.16 16.42
CA PRO A 18 3.70 2.15 17.06
C PRO A 18 4.53 2.75 18.20
N ALA A 19 4.61 2.04 19.34
CA ALA A 19 5.43 2.45 20.46
C ALA A 19 6.93 2.17 20.28
N GLY A 20 7.27 1.26 19.37
CA GLY A 20 8.64 0.85 19.02
C GLY A 20 8.89 0.86 17.53
N ALA A 21 10.15 0.64 17.13
CA ALA A 21 10.54 0.52 15.74
C ALA A 21 9.91 -0.73 15.10
N LEU A 22 9.32 -0.56 13.93
CA LEU A 22 8.82 -1.68 13.14
C LEU A 22 9.99 -2.50 12.58
N PRO A 23 9.86 -3.84 12.50
CA PRO A 23 10.84 -4.66 11.80
C PRO A 23 10.77 -4.38 10.29
N VAL A 24 11.89 -3.98 9.72
CA VAL A 24 12.06 -3.69 8.29
C VAL A 24 13.25 -4.47 7.78
N ASP A 25 13.06 -5.25 6.74
CA ASP A 25 14.12 -5.97 6.07
C ASP A 25 14.78 -5.03 5.03
N THR A 26 15.96 -4.52 5.36
CA THR A 26 16.67 -3.60 4.46
C THR A 26 17.04 -4.31 3.17
N LEU A 27 16.73 -3.67 2.05
CA LEU A 27 17.00 -4.16 0.70
C LEU A 27 18.21 -3.45 0.10
N THR A 28 18.97 -4.19 -0.69
CA THR A 28 20.03 -3.68 -1.53
C THR A 28 19.70 -3.85 -3.00
N ARG A 29 20.26 -3.03 -3.86
CA ARG A 29 20.12 -3.17 -5.30
C ARG A 29 20.54 -4.55 -5.79
N ALA A 30 21.64 -5.10 -5.28
CA ALA A 30 22.13 -6.43 -5.65
C ALA A 30 21.12 -7.55 -5.29
N GLN A 31 20.44 -7.44 -4.13
CA GLN A 31 19.38 -8.39 -3.76
C GLN A 31 18.19 -8.32 -4.71
N LEU A 32 17.80 -7.12 -5.14
CA LEU A 32 16.70 -6.93 -6.09
C LEU A 32 17.08 -7.48 -7.47
N ASP A 33 18.28 -7.17 -7.96
CA ASP A 33 18.75 -7.67 -9.26
C ASP A 33 18.81 -9.20 -9.30
N ALA A 34 19.25 -9.84 -8.19
CA ALA A 34 19.33 -11.30 -8.05
C ALA A 34 17.97 -11.97 -7.75
N ALA A 35 16.93 -11.19 -7.43
CA ALA A 35 15.63 -11.76 -7.10
C ALA A 35 15.02 -12.52 -8.30
N PRO A 36 14.36 -13.65 -8.08
CA PRO A 36 13.63 -14.34 -9.14
C PRO A 36 12.46 -13.49 -9.66
N ASP A 37 12.00 -13.79 -10.84
CA ASP A 37 10.75 -13.24 -11.37
C ASP A 37 9.56 -13.58 -10.48
N ARG A 38 8.48 -12.81 -10.63
CA ARG A 38 7.27 -12.92 -9.81
C ARG A 38 7.54 -12.70 -8.32
N SER A 39 8.52 -11.81 -8.02
CA SER A 39 8.79 -11.33 -6.67
C SER A 39 8.04 -10.04 -6.39
N LEU A 40 7.54 -9.92 -5.15
CA LEU A 40 6.91 -8.70 -4.62
C LEU A 40 7.61 -8.31 -3.32
N TYR A 41 7.80 -7.00 -3.12
CA TYR A 41 8.31 -6.40 -1.89
C TYR A 41 7.39 -5.26 -1.45
N ARG A 42 6.98 -5.25 -0.18
CA ARG A 42 6.29 -4.11 0.40
C ARG A 42 7.33 -3.05 0.78
N LEU A 43 7.24 -1.86 0.20
CA LEU A 43 8.14 -0.74 0.56
C LEU A 43 7.50 0.21 1.57
N GLY A 44 6.19 0.12 1.73
CA GLY A 44 5.40 0.87 2.69
C GLY A 44 4.05 1.28 2.11
N HIS A 45 3.01 1.30 2.94
CA HIS A 45 1.65 1.68 2.57
C HIS A 45 1.14 0.88 1.36
N SER A 46 0.87 1.55 0.24
CA SER A 46 0.51 0.94 -1.05
C SER A 46 1.66 0.96 -2.06
N THR A 47 2.89 1.33 -1.63
CA THR A 47 4.09 1.26 -2.45
C THR A 47 4.62 -0.17 -2.45
N LEU A 48 4.47 -0.84 -3.59
CA LEU A 48 4.88 -2.23 -3.80
C LEU A 48 5.84 -2.30 -4.99
N LEU A 49 6.97 -2.98 -4.81
CA LEU A 49 7.92 -3.25 -5.89
C LEU A 49 7.72 -4.68 -6.38
N LEU A 50 7.37 -4.84 -7.65
CA LEU A 50 7.19 -6.13 -8.31
C LEU A 50 8.31 -6.36 -9.32
N LYS A 51 8.82 -7.58 -9.41
CA LYS A 51 9.68 -8.03 -10.51
C LYS A 51 8.89 -8.99 -11.38
N LEU A 52 8.57 -8.57 -12.60
CA LEU A 52 7.79 -9.33 -13.58
C LEU A 52 8.54 -9.31 -14.92
N ARG A 53 8.71 -10.46 -15.55
CA ARG A 53 9.44 -10.61 -16.82
C ARG A 53 10.84 -9.99 -16.80
N GLY A 54 11.57 -10.17 -15.68
CA GLY A 54 12.91 -9.61 -15.46
C GLY A 54 12.94 -8.10 -15.22
N GLN A 55 11.79 -7.41 -15.19
CA GLN A 55 11.68 -5.96 -15.08
C GLN A 55 10.95 -5.53 -13.82
N PHE A 56 11.29 -4.34 -13.30
CA PHE A 56 10.71 -3.81 -12.07
C PHE A 56 9.54 -2.86 -12.34
N TRP A 57 8.48 -3.05 -11.56
CA TRP A 57 7.25 -2.26 -11.55
C TRP A 57 6.99 -1.74 -10.14
N LEU A 58 6.52 -0.53 -10.02
CA LEU A 58 6.27 0.10 -8.72
C LEU A 58 4.84 0.64 -8.67
N THR A 59 4.09 0.29 -7.61
CA THR A 59 2.76 0.86 -7.38
C THR A 59 2.85 2.04 -6.41
N ASP A 60 2.03 3.06 -6.60
CA ASP A 60 1.76 4.19 -5.70
C ASP A 60 3.00 4.66 -4.91
N PRO A 61 4.02 5.22 -5.59
CA PRO A 61 5.33 5.47 -4.99
C PRO A 61 5.30 6.68 -4.05
N VAL A 62 5.46 6.42 -2.75
CA VAL A 62 5.60 7.43 -1.70
C VAL A 62 6.84 7.13 -0.87
N PHE A 63 7.88 7.94 -1.04
CA PHE A 63 9.13 7.87 -0.26
C PHE A 63 9.27 9.04 0.71
N ALA A 64 8.37 10.03 0.63
CA ALA A 64 8.32 11.15 1.56
C ALA A 64 8.15 10.69 3.01
N GLU A 65 8.67 11.50 3.94
CA GLU A 65 8.52 11.26 5.38
C GLU A 65 7.05 11.40 5.83
N ARG A 66 6.23 12.16 5.08
CA ARG A 66 4.84 12.47 5.41
C ARG A 66 3.94 12.34 4.19
N ALA A 67 2.77 11.78 4.39
CA ALA A 67 1.66 11.80 3.44
C ALA A 67 0.97 13.17 3.52
N SER A 68 1.55 14.19 2.91
CA SER A 68 1.09 15.58 3.07
C SER A 68 1.73 16.50 2.03
N PRO A 69 1.05 17.61 1.64
CA PRO A 69 1.68 18.67 0.87
C PRO A 69 2.76 19.44 1.64
N PHE A 70 2.81 19.28 2.96
CA PHE A 70 3.71 20.00 3.84
C PHE A 70 4.79 19.08 4.41
N ARG A 71 6.06 19.47 4.30
CA ARG A 71 7.20 18.68 4.82
C ARG A 71 7.18 18.47 6.34
N ARG A 72 6.55 19.37 7.10
CA ARG A 72 6.57 19.37 8.57
C ARG A 72 5.22 19.08 9.23
N LEU A 73 4.14 18.99 8.45
CA LEU A 73 2.77 18.76 8.94
C LEU A 73 2.16 17.56 8.22
N GLY A 74 1.23 16.87 8.90
CA GLY A 74 0.52 15.71 8.37
C GLY A 74 1.10 14.38 8.85
N PRO A 75 0.48 13.26 8.46
CA PRO A 75 0.84 11.92 8.92
C PRO A 75 2.30 11.57 8.60
N LYS A 76 3.06 11.24 9.66
CA LYS A 76 4.46 10.82 9.52
C LYS A 76 4.53 9.30 9.39
N ARG A 77 5.42 8.80 8.53
CA ARG A 77 5.60 7.35 8.39
C ARG A 77 6.24 6.73 9.63
N PHE A 78 5.82 5.52 9.95
CA PHE A 78 6.26 4.76 11.12
C PHE A 78 7.68 4.18 10.96
N HIS A 79 8.12 3.98 9.74
CA HIS A 79 9.41 3.37 9.40
C HIS A 79 10.03 4.03 8.16
N ALA A 80 11.34 3.98 8.04
CA ALA A 80 12.01 4.33 6.79
C ALA A 80 11.65 3.32 5.69
N PRO A 81 11.64 3.71 4.40
CA PRO A 81 11.53 2.74 3.31
C PRO A 81 12.64 1.68 3.40
N PRO A 82 12.37 0.42 3.04
CA PRO A 82 13.36 -0.67 3.06
C PRO A 82 14.60 -0.44 2.18
N ILE A 83 14.46 0.41 1.18
CA ILE A 83 15.51 0.79 0.24
C ILE A 83 15.45 2.30 0.02
N ALA A 84 16.59 2.94 -0.19
CA ALA A 84 16.61 4.35 -0.55
C ALA A 84 16.11 4.53 -1.99
N LEU A 85 15.46 5.66 -2.26
CA LEU A 85 14.89 5.96 -3.58
C LEU A 85 15.97 5.91 -4.69
N ALA A 86 17.19 6.39 -4.38
CA ALA A 86 18.33 6.39 -5.31
C ALA A 86 18.87 4.99 -5.63
N ASP A 87 18.62 4.00 -4.77
CA ASP A 87 19.08 2.62 -4.92
C ASP A 87 18.06 1.71 -5.65
N LEU A 88 16.87 2.25 -5.98
CA LEU A 88 15.90 1.50 -6.76
C LEU A 88 16.46 1.14 -8.16
N PRO A 89 16.14 -0.06 -8.66
CA PRO A 89 16.45 -0.41 -10.05
C PRO A 89 15.71 0.50 -11.03
N PRO A 90 16.17 0.62 -12.29
CA PRO A 90 15.37 1.20 -13.34
C PRO A 90 14.01 0.53 -13.40
N LEU A 91 12.96 1.34 -13.48
CA LEU A 91 11.59 0.85 -13.49
C LEU A 91 11.08 0.74 -14.93
N ARG A 92 10.49 -0.41 -15.25
CA ARG A 92 9.73 -0.55 -16.50
C ARG A 92 8.47 0.28 -16.44
N GLY A 93 7.82 0.32 -15.28
CA GLY A 93 6.66 1.18 -15.09
C GLY A 93 6.35 1.51 -13.63
N VAL A 94 5.64 2.62 -13.50
CA VAL A 94 4.96 3.04 -12.28
C VAL A 94 3.46 2.97 -12.53
N ILE A 95 2.73 2.33 -11.62
CA ILE A 95 1.27 2.17 -11.66
C ILE A 95 0.69 3.04 -10.55
N LEU A 96 -0.15 3.99 -10.89
CA LEU A 96 -0.81 4.89 -9.93
C LEU A 96 -2.29 4.56 -9.82
N SER A 97 -2.79 4.45 -8.59
CA SER A 97 -4.22 4.22 -8.34
C SER A 97 -5.02 5.52 -8.37
N HIS A 98 -4.52 6.57 -7.74
CA HIS A 98 -5.16 7.89 -7.67
C HIS A 98 -4.15 8.96 -7.19
N ASP A 99 -4.62 10.18 -6.93
CA ASP A 99 -3.75 11.33 -6.71
C ASP A 99 -3.56 11.78 -5.25
N HIS A 100 -4.06 11.04 -4.24
CA HIS A 100 -3.85 11.39 -2.84
C HIS A 100 -2.37 11.37 -2.44
N TYR A 101 -2.01 12.13 -1.38
CA TYR A 101 -0.61 12.33 -0.97
C TYR A 101 0.09 11.08 -0.44
N ASP A 102 -0.65 10.09 0.01
CA ASP A 102 -0.16 8.78 0.47
C ASP A 102 -0.06 7.74 -0.65
N HIS A 103 -0.43 8.11 -1.89
CA HIS A 103 -0.30 7.28 -3.11
C HIS A 103 0.53 7.95 -4.20
N LEU A 104 0.45 9.27 -4.32
CA LEU A 104 1.19 10.05 -5.31
C LEU A 104 2.04 11.12 -4.64
N ASP A 105 3.30 10.81 -4.40
CA ASP A 105 4.30 11.75 -3.90
C ASP A 105 5.04 12.41 -5.07
N ARG A 106 4.83 13.72 -5.22
CA ARG A 106 5.41 14.51 -6.32
C ARG A 106 6.94 14.41 -6.38
N ASP A 107 7.61 14.59 -5.25
CA ASP A 107 9.08 14.58 -5.21
C ASP A 107 9.62 13.18 -5.57
N THR A 108 8.93 12.12 -5.14
CA THR A 108 9.27 10.73 -5.50
C THR A 108 9.12 10.48 -7.00
N VAL A 109 7.98 10.81 -7.62
CA VAL A 109 7.79 10.53 -9.05
C VAL A 109 8.72 11.36 -9.93
N LEU A 110 9.03 12.59 -9.54
CA LEU A 110 10.01 13.42 -10.25
C LEU A 110 11.42 12.83 -10.16
N ALA A 111 11.84 12.33 -9.01
CA ALA A 111 13.13 11.66 -8.85
C ALA A 111 13.23 10.36 -9.68
N LEU A 112 12.10 9.64 -9.83
CA LEU A 112 12.02 8.41 -10.63
C LEU A 112 11.92 8.66 -12.15
N ALA A 113 11.58 9.87 -12.57
CA ALA A 113 11.23 10.19 -13.96
C ALA A 113 12.30 9.76 -15.00
N ALA A 114 13.58 9.94 -14.66
CA ALA A 114 14.68 9.59 -15.55
C ALA A 114 14.85 8.07 -15.74
N THR A 115 14.55 7.29 -14.71
CA THR A 115 14.78 5.83 -14.68
C THR A 115 13.49 5.02 -14.87
N THR A 116 12.34 5.66 -15.07
CA THR A 116 11.05 5.04 -15.36
C THR A 116 10.74 5.15 -16.84
N ALA A 117 10.37 4.03 -17.46
CA ALA A 117 10.03 4.00 -18.87
C ALA A 117 8.58 4.41 -19.15
N VAL A 118 7.61 4.04 -18.27
CA VAL A 118 6.20 4.39 -18.42
C VAL A 118 5.53 4.65 -17.07
N PHE A 119 4.59 5.59 -17.05
CA PHE A 119 3.66 5.85 -15.95
C PHE A 119 2.26 5.46 -16.41
N LEU A 120 1.63 4.49 -15.74
CA LEU A 120 0.25 4.09 -15.95
C LEU A 120 -0.62 4.75 -14.90
N THR A 121 -1.64 5.48 -15.34
CA THR A 121 -2.46 6.30 -14.44
C THR A 121 -3.93 6.22 -14.84
N PRO A 122 -4.87 6.45 -13.92
CA PRO A 122 -6.23 6.82 -14.28
C PRO A 122 -6.27 8.18 -15.00
N LEU A 123 -7.40 8.47 -15.66
CA LEU A 123 -7.63 9.74 -16.37
C LEU A 123 -7.44 10.95 -15.44
N GLY A 124 -6.74 11.98 -15.93
CA GLY A 124 -6.46 13.22 -15.22
C GLY A 124 -5.25 13.14 -14.27
N VAL A 125 -4.93 11.97 -13.71
CA VAL A 125 -3.72 11.80 -12.87
C VAL A 125 -2.47 11.96 -13.70
N GLY A 126 -2.47 11.46 -14.93
CA GLY A 126 -1.36 11.63 -15.87
C GLY A 126 -1.13 13.09 -16.25
N ASP A 127 -2.17 13.90 -16.35
CA ASP A 127 -2.05 15.34 -16.63
C ASP A 127 -1.28 16.06 -15.53
N ARG A 128 -1.51 15.68 -14.24
CA ARG A 128 -0.72 16.18 -13.11
C ARG A 128 0.77 15.84 -13.24
N LEU A 129 1.10 14.63 -13.68
CA LEU A 129 2.49 14.24 -13.90
C LEU A 129 3.14 15.10 -14.99
N ILE A 130 2.42 15.34 -16.09
CA ILE A 130 2.89 16.16 -17.21
C ILE A 130 3.08 17.62 -16.75
N GLU A 131 2.12 18.17 -15.99
CA GLU A 131 2.23 19.51 -15.38
C GLU A 131 3.44 19.65 -14.45
N TRP A 132 3.83 18.57 -13.77
CA TRP A 132 5.03 18.54 -12.93
C TRP A 132 6.32 18.37 -13.71
N GLY A 133 6.26 18.14 -15.02
CA GLY A 133 7.41 18.03 -15.91
C GLY A 133 7.80 16.60 -16.31
N ILE A 134 6.97 15.61 -16.06
CA ILE A 134 7.13 14.27 -16.63
C ILE A 134 6.84 14.34 -18.13
N ASP A 135 7.70 13.73 -18.93
CA ASP A 135 7.50 13.64 -20.38
C ASP A 135 6.18 12.95 -20.71
N ALA A 136 5.31 13.63 -21.46
CA ALA A 136 4.02 13.11 -21.88
C ALA A 136 4.12 11.80 -22.65
N ALA A 137 5.22 11.55 -23.37
CA ALA A 137 5.46 10.30 -24.07
C ALA A 137 5.59 9.08 -23.14
N LYS A 138 5.93 9.31 -21.88
CA LYS A 138 6.00 8.28 -20.83
C LYS A 138 4.69 8.04 -20.11
N VAL A 139 3.68 8.90 -20.29
CA VAL A 139 2.41 8.82 -19.53
C VAL A 139 1.33 8.14 -20.36
N ARG A 140 0.69 7.12 -19.78
CA ARG A 140 -0.47 6.45 -20.35
C ARG A 140 -1.61 6.51 -19.37
N GLN A 141 -2.67 7.22 -19.75
CA GLN A 141 -3.89 7.37 -18.98
C GLN A 141 -4.93 6.37 -19.46
N LEU A 142 -5.55 5.66 -18.52
CA LEU A 142 -6.60 4.67 -18.80
C LEU A 142 -7.89 5.02 -18.06
N ASP A 143 -9.01 4.82 -18.73
CA ASP A 143 -10.33 4.78 -18.10
C ASP A 143 -10.58 3.37 -17.53
N TRP A 144 -11.58 3.21 -16.71
CA TRP A 144 -12.02 1.90 -16.22
C TRP A 144 -12.29 0.94 -17.38
N TRP A 145 -11.82 -0.29 -17.21
CA TRP A 145 -11.91 -1.39 -18.17
C TRP A 145 -11.01 -1.23 -19.41
N GLN A 146 -10.23 -0.17 -19.49
CA GLN A 146 -9.19 -0.06 -20.51
C GLN A 146 -7.92 -0.77 -20.05
N SER A 147 -7.21 -1.33 -21.02
CA SER A 147 -5.98 -2.09 -20.80
C SER A 147 -4.83 -1.52 -21.62
N ALA A 148 -3.62 -1.68 -21.11
CA ALA A 148 -2.37 -1.46 -21.81
C ALA A 148 -1.58 -2.77 -21.82
N GLU A 149 -1.05 -3.13 -22.99
CA GLU A 149 -0.10 -4.23 -23.13
C GLU A 149 1.32 -3.65 -23.19
N ILE A 150 2.20 -4.13 -22.31
CA ILE A 150 3.56 -3.66 -22.20
C ILE A 150 4.48 -4.86 -21.94
N ASP A 151 5.32 -5.18 -22.91
CA ASP A 151 6.29 -6.30 -22.87
C ASP A 151 5.69 -7.64 -22.43
N GLY A 152 4.46 -7.90 -22.88
CA GLY A 152 3.73 -9.13 -22.58
C GLY A 152 2.95 -9.10 -21.25
N LEU A 153 3.01 -8.00 -20.49
CA LEU A 153 2.08 -7.79 -19.36
C LEU A 153 0.82 -7.09 -19.89
N THR A 154 -0.33 -7.55 -19.44
CA THR A 154 -1.60 -6.82 -19.60
C THR A 154 -1.95 -6.13 -18.30
N LEU A 155 -2.07 -4.79 -18.33
CA LEU A 155 -2.42 -3.97 -17.19
C LEU A 155 -3.78 -3.30 -17.45
N THR A 156 -4.78 -3.65 -16.66
CA THR A 156 -6.16 -3.15 -16.82
C THR A 156 -6.54 -2.28 -15.64
N ALA A 157 -6.96 -1.04 -15.91
CA ALA A 157 -7.59 -0.20 -14.91
C ALA A 157 -9.03 -0.70 -14.65
N THR A 158 -9.39 -0.86 -13.39
CA THR A 158 -10.73 -1.34 -13.00
C THR A 158 -11.40 -0.37 -12.03
N PRO A 159 -12.74 -0.37 -11.94
CA PRO A 159 -13.46 0.50 -11.02
C PRO A 159 -13.03 0.32 -9.57
N ALA A 160 -13.07 1.42 -8.82
CA ALA A 160 -12.94 1.46 -7.38
C ALA A 160 -13.97 2.45 -6.80
N GLN A 161 -14.32 2.30 -5.53
CA GLN A 161 -15.21 3.22 -4.83
C GLN A 161 -14.38 4.14 -3.93
N HIS A 162 -13.93 5.25 -4.47
CA HIS A 162 -13.09 6.21 -3.76
C HIS A 162 -13.37 7.65 -4.23
N PHE A 163 -12.43 8.54 -4.04
CA PHE A 163 -12.45 9.91 -4.50
C PHE A 163 -11.04 10.38 -4.81
N SER A 164 -10.90 11.53 -5.44
CA SER A 164 -9.61 12.15 -5.74
C SER A 164 -9.55 13.60 -5.27
N GLY A 165 -8.36 14.16 -5.22
CA GLY A 165 -8.10 15.56 -4.91
C GLY A 165 -6.90 15.79 -4.00
N ARG A 166 -6.20 16.89 -4.25
CA ARG A 166 -4.99 17.32 -3.53
C ARG A 166 -5.15 18.69 -2.90
N SER A 167 -6.28 19.36 -3.12
CA SER A 167 -6.58 20.69 -2.60
C SER A 167 -8.07 20.81 -2.24
N LEU A 168 -8.47 21.98 -1.74
CA LEU A 168 -9.87 22.26 -1.44
C LEU A 168 -10.74 22.46 -2.70
N PHE A 169 -10.12 22.58 -3.89
CA PHE A 169 -10.80 23.02 -5.11
C PHE A 169 -10.76 22.02 -6.25
N ASP A 170 -10.07 20.88 -6.08
CA ASP A 170 -9.86 19.86 -7.13
C ASP A 170 -10.45 18.49 -6.79
N GLY A 171 -11.41 18.45 -5.86
CA GLY A 171 -12.10 17.23 -5.50
C GLY A 171 -12.75 16.55 -6.71
N ASN A 172 -12.45 15.26 -6.92
CA ASN A 172 -12.93 14.43 -8.04
C ASN A 172 -12.59 14.99 -9.43
N SER A 173 -11.51 15.78 -9.56
CA SER A 173 -11.04 16.29 -10.86
C SER A 173 -10.23 15.27 -11.66
N THR A 174 -9.80 14.19 -11.03
CA THR A 174 -9.12 13.05 -11.65
C THR A 174 -9.88 11.77 -11.34
N LEU A 175 -9.70 10.75 -12.15
CA LEU A 175 -10.23 9.42 -11.91
C LEU A 175 -9.35 8.68 -10.87
N TRP A 176 -9.88 7.62 -10.27
CA TRP A 176 -9.20 6.64 -9.44
C TRP A 176 -9.48 5.24 -9.96
N ALA A 177 -8.59 4.30 -9.70
CA ALA A 177 -8.73 2.94 -10.21
C ALA A 177 -8.03 1.91 -9.31
N SER A 178 -8.59 0.71 -9.28
CA SER A 178 -7.84 -0.51 -8.98
C SER A 178 -7.19 -1.04 -10.26
N TRP A 179 -6.25 -1.98 -10.14
CA TRP A 179 -5.50 -2.50 -11.27
C TRP A 179 -5.47 -4.03 -11.30
N VAL A 180 -5.64 -4.58 -12.48
CA VAL A 180 -5.38 -6.00 -12.76
C VAL A 180 -4.10 -6.11 -13.56
N ILE A 181 -3.16 -6.92 -13.09
CA ILE A 181 -1.87 -7.19 -13.73
C ILE A 181 -1.85 -8.67 -14.10
N VAL A 182 -1.73 -8.95 -15.39
CA VAL A 182 -1.65 -10.31 -15.92
C VAL A 182 -0.29 -10.56 -16.55
N ASP A 183 0.41 -11.57 -16.06
CA ASP A 183 1.69 -12.08 -16.55
C ASP A 183 1.55 -13.56 -16.91
N ASP A 184 1.22 -13.85 -18.15
CA ASP A 184 0.85 -15.18 -18.65
C ASP A 184 -0.29 -15.80 -17.82
N ASP A 185 0.05 -16.78 -16.97
CA ASP A 185 -0.88 -17.48 -16.08
C ASP A 185 -1.06 -16.78 -14.72
N LEU A 186 -0.16 -15.87 -14.33
CA LEU A 186 -0.25 -15.14 -13.08
C LEU A 186 -1.20 -13.94 -13.20
N ARG A 187 -2.16 -13.85 -12.28
CA ARG A 187 -3.11 -12.73 -12.16
C ARG A 187 -3.02 -12.08 -10.80
N VAL A 188 -2.68 -10.81 -10.78
CA VAL A 188 -2.56 -10.00 -9.55
C VAL A 188 -3.57 -8.88 -9.59
N PHE A 189 -4.31 -8.70 -8.50
CA PHE A 189 -5.19 -7.56 -8.29
C PHE A 189 -4.56 -6.59 -7.29
N PHE A 190 -4.51 -5.31 -7.64
CA PHE A 190 -4.09 -4.21 -6.77
C PHE A 190 -5.25 -3.24 -6.58
N SER A 191 -5.74 -3.10 -5.35
CA SER A 191 -6.96 -2.33 -5.08
C SER A 191 -6.77 -0.82 -5.23
N GLY A 192 -5.56 -0.28 -5.00
CA GLY A 192 -5.45 1.11 -4.60
C GLY A 192 -6.27 1.35 -3.34
N ASP A 193 -6.94 2.50 -3.24
CA ASP A 193 -7.90 2.79 -2.17
C ASP A 193 -9.34 2.64 -2.67
N THR A 194 -10.18 2.04 -1.83
CA THR A 194 -11.58 1.79 -2.19
C THR A 194 -12.41 1.41 -0.96
N GLY A 195 -13.64 1.91 -0.87
CA GLY A 195 -14.68 1.27 -0.07
C GLY A 195 -15.15 -0.03 -0.71
N TYR A 196 -15.90 -0.84 0.04
CA TYR A 196 -16.52 -2.04 -0.51
C TYR A 196 -17.70 -1.69 -1.42
N PHE A 197 -17.76 -2.36 -2.58
CA PHE A 197 -18.83 -2.21 -3.56
C PHE A 197 -18.98 -3.47 -4.43
N ASP A 198 -20.13 -3.62 -5.09
CA ASP A 198 -20.45 -4.81 -5.91
C ASP A 198 -19.52 -5.01 -7.12
N GLY A 199 -18.73 -3.99 -7.47
CA GLY A 199 -17.75 -4.06 -8.55
C GLY A 199 -16.68 -5.13 -8.35
N PHE A 200 -16.34 -5.51 -7.13
CA PHE A 200 -15.38 -6.60 -6.87
C PHE A 200 -15.83 -7.92 -7.47
N ARG A 201 -17.13 -8.24 -7.37
CA ARG A 201 -17.69 -9.44 -8.00
C ARG A 201 -17.59 -9.36 -9.52
N THR A 202 -17.96 -8.21 -10.09
CA THR A 202 -17.85 -7.99 -11.54
C THR A 202 -16.41 -8.12 -12.03
N ILE A 203 -15.44 -7.59 -11.29
CA ILE A 203 -14.01 -7.71 -11.61
C ILE A 203 -13.59 -9.18 -11.52
N GLY A 204 -13.98 -9.89 -10.46
CA GLY A 204 -13.69 -11.32 -10.27
C GLY A 204 -14.29 -12.20 -11.39
N GLU A 205 -15.50 -11.90 -11.82
CA GLU A 205 -16.16 -12.62 -12.94
C GLU A 205 -15.46 -12.37 -14.28
N ARG A 206 -15.07 -11.11 -14.57
CA ARG A 206 -14.52 -10.72 -15.87
C ARG A 206 -13.03 -11.02 -16.04
N LEU A 207 -12.25 -10.84 -14.97
CA LEU A 207 -10.78 -10.83 -15.02
C LEU A 207 -10.12 -11.84 -14.09
N GLY A 208 -10.86 -12.42 -13.14
CA GLY A 208 -10.39 -13.43 -12.21
C GLY A 208 -10.50 -14.88 -12.75
N PRO A 209 -10.18 -15.91 -11.96
CA PRO A 209 -9.70 -15.79 -10.57
C PRO A 209 -8.31 -15.15 -10.50
N PHE A 210 -7.96 -14.61 -9.31
CA PHE A 210 -6.65 -14.01 -9.07
C PHE A 210 -5.79 -14.91 -8.19
N ASP A 211 -4.52 -15.07 -8.52
CA ASP A 211 -3.56 -15.80 -7.69
C ASP A 211 -3.26 -15.03 -6.41
N VAL A 212 -3.09 -13.70 -6.53
CA VAL A 212 -2.81 -12.79 -5.42
C VAL A 212 -3.67 -11.54 -5.53
N THR A 213 -4.30 -11.17 -4.42
CA THR A 213 -5.01 -9.89 -4.29
C THR A 213 -4.28 -9.02 -3.26
N LEU A 214 -3.86 -7.84 -3.69
CA LEU A 214 -3.23 -6.80 -2.89
C LEU A 214 -4.33 -5.79 -2.52
N ILE A 215 -4.96 -5.97 -1.34
CA ILE A 215 -6.17 -5.22 -0.99
C ILE A 215 -5.92 -4.32 0.21
N GLU A 216 -6.36 -3.08 0.11
CA GLU A 216 -6.30 -2.11 1.18
C GLU A 216 -7.00 -2.66 2.44
N THR A 217 -6.36 -2.44 3.58
CA THR A 217 -6.81 -2.94 4.88
C THR A 217 -6.31 -1.97 5.95
N GLY A 218 -6.76 -0.75 5.90
CA GLY A 218 -6.34 0.30 6.82
C GLY A 218 -7.08 1.60 6.53
N ALA A 219 -6.84 2.62 7.34
CA ALA A 219 -7.46 3.93 7.21
C ALA A 219 -9.01 3.94 7.29
N TYR A 220 -9.63 2.84 7.68
CA TYR A 220 -11.09 2.73 7.83
C TYR A 220 -11.60 3.41 9.11
N ASP A 221 -12.83 3.93 9.03
CA ASP A 221 -13.58 4.43 10.19
C ASP A 221 -15.09 4.39 9.90
N VAL A 222 -15.91 4.28 10.95
CA VAL A 222 -17.37 4.33 10.84
C VAL A 222 -17.90 5.67 10.34
N GLN A 223 -17.09 6.72 10.39
CA GLN A 223 -17.44 8.06 9.91
C GLN A 223 -17.30 8.22 8.39
N TRP A 224 -16.57 7.28 7.71
CA TRP A 224 -16.41 7.25 6.25
C TRP A 224 -16.50 5.85 5.65
N PRO A 225 -17.63 5.15 5.84
CA PRO A 225 -17.79 3.72 5.54
C PRO A 225 -17.66 3.36 4.05
N TYR A 226 -17.71 4.36 3.16
CA TYR A 226 -17.63 4.14 1.71
C TYR A 226 -16.28 4.50 1.10
N VAL A 227 -15.31 4.90 1.90
CA VAL A 227 -14.00 5.41 1.43
C VAL A 227 -12.91 4.37 1.59
N HIS A 228 -12.94 3.65 2.73
CA HIS A 228 -12.01 2.57 3.05
C HIS A 228 -12.76 1.38 3.64
N MET A 229 -12.32 0.18 3.27
CA MET A 229 -12.93 -1.06 3.71
C MET A 229 -12.62 -1.39 5.17
N GLN A 230 -13.65 -1.79 5.93
CA GLN A 230 -13.43 -2.53 7.18
C GLN A 230 -12.74 -3.87 6.86
N PRO A 231 -11.95 -4.47 7.78
CA PRO A 231 -11.30 -5.76 7.53
C PRO A 231 -12.25 -6.90 7.12
N GLU A 232 -13.50 -6.89 7.56
CA GLU A 232 -14.56 -7.80 7.12
C GLU A 232 -14.88 -7.64 5.64
N GLU A 233 -14.91 -6.39 5.17
CA GLU A 233 -15.16 -6.02 3.78
C GLU A 233 -13.94 -6.32 2.90
N THR A 234 -12.70 -6.14 3.41
CA THR A 234 -11.47 -6.58 2.72
C THR A 234 -11.49 -8.08 2.42
N VAL A 235 -11.86 -8.91 3.42
CA VAL A 235 -11.97 -10.36 3.22
C VAL A 235 -13.11 -10.70 2.26
N GLN A 236 -14.24 -9.98 2.32
CA GLN A 236 -15.34 -10.18 1.38
C GLN A 236 -14.93 -9.78 -0.05
N ALA A 237 -14.27 -8.65 -0.24
CA ALA A 237 -13.76 -8.23 -1.55
C ALA A 237 -12.79 -9.26 -2.15
N HIS A 238 -11.90 -9.83 -1.33
CA HIS A 238 -11.03 -10.92 -1.76
C HIS A 238 -11.81 -12.14 -2.29
N LEU A 239 -12.86 -12.55 -1.58
CA LEU A 239 -13.70 -13.67 -1.99
C LEU A 239 -14.50 -13.36 -3.28
N ASP A 240 -15.05 -12.14 -3.40
CA ASP A 240 -15.77 -11.69 -4.59
C ASP A 240 -14.86 -11.59 -5.82
N LEU A 241 -13.60 -11.24 -5.62
CA LEU A 241 -12.54 -11.27 -6.64
C LEU A 241 -12.12 -12.71 -7.01
N ARG A 242 -12.54 -13.71 -6.26
CA ARG A 242 -12.11 -15.10 -6.40
C ARG A 242 -10.60 -15.23 -6.21
N GLY A 243 -10.05 -14.54 -5.20
CA GLY A 243 -8.64 -14.50 -4.89
C GLY A 243 -8.12 -15.80 -4.27
N GLY A 244 -6.89 -16.19 -4.61
CA GLY A 244 -6.18 -17.30 -3.98
C GLY A 244 -5.50 -16.88 -2.69
N TRP A 245 -4.61 -15.89 -2.76
CA TRP A 245 -3.90 -15.33 -1.61
C TRP A 245 -4.26 -13.86 -1.40
N LEU A 246 -4.59 -13.50 -0.17
CA LEU A 246 -4.79 -12.10 0.26
C LEU A 246 -3.51 -11.54 0.85
N VAL A 247 -3.05 -10.39 0.35
CA VAL A 247 -1.99 -9.59 0.95
C VAL A 247 -2.59 -8.24 1.35
N PRO A 248 -2.74 -7.95 2.65
CA PRO A 248 -3.27 -6.68 3.12
C PRO A 248 -2.23 -5.57 2.92
N ILE A 249 -2.62 -4.51 2.24
CA ILE A 249 -1.82 -3.30 2.00
C ILE A 249 -2.47 -2.08 2.66
N HIS A 250 -1.94 -0.88 2.45
CA HIS A 250 -2.46 0.38 2.99
C HIS A 250 -2.47 0.43 4.53
N ASN A 251 -1.50 -0.24 5.16
CA ASN A 251 -1.39 -0.37 6.62
C ASN A 251 0.08 -0.34 7.07
N GLY A 252 0.31 -0.13 8.37
CA GLY A 252 1.64 -0.22 8.98
C GLY A 252 2.61 0.88 8.57
N THR A 253 2.18 1.96 7.92
CA THR A 253 3.07 3.02 7.43
C THR A 253 2.68 4.43 7.90
N PHE A 254 1.43 4.81 7.81
CA PHE A 254 0.92 6.13 8.19
C PHE A 254 -0.25 6.02 9.17
N ASP A 255 -0.42 7.05 10.02
CA ASP A 255 -1.57 7.20 10.90
C ASP A 255 -2.67 8.02 10.20
N LEU A 256 -3.57 7.34 9.50
CA LEU A 256 -4.62 7.95 8.66
C LEU A 256 -6.04 7.77 9.19
N ALA A 257 -6.25 7.01 10.29
CA ALA A 257 -7.58 6.71 10.81
C ALA A 257 -7.66 6.71 12.34
N MET A 258 -8.81 6.29 12.88
CA MET A 258 -9.11 6.29 14.31
C MET A 258 -8.96 4.90 14.94
N HIS A 259 -8.19 3.99 14.33
CA HIS A 259 -7.90 2.67 14.88
C HIS A 259 -6.45 2.57 15.40
N ARG A 260 -6.15 1.55 16.19
CA ARG A 260 -4.77 1.23 16.58
C ARG A 260 -3.98 0.77 15.36
N TRP A 261 -2.68 1.08 15.31
CA TRP A 261 -1.84 0.80 14.13
C TRP A 261 -1.80 -0.68 13.74
N GLN A 262 -1.85 -1.61 14.72
CA GLN A 262 -1.84 -3.05 14.47
C GLN A 262 -3.24 -3.67 14.29
N GLU A 263 -4.31 -2.94 14.58
CA GLU A 263 -5.68 -3.46 14.51
C GLU A 263 -6.05 -4.03 13.14
N PRO A 264 -5.69 -3.39 12.01
CA PRO A 264 -5.96 -3.95 10.69
C PRO A 264 -5.38 -5.36 10.51
N PHE A 265 -4.14 -5.57 10.95
CA PHE A 265 -3.47 -6.87 10.86
C PHE A 265 -4.14 -7.93 11.75
N GLU A 266 -4.49 -7.57 12.98
CA GLU A 266 -5.14 -8.51 13.92
C GLU A 266 -6.51 -8.94 13.40
N ARG A 267 -7.33 -7.97 12.98
CA ARG A 267 -8.69 -8.25 12.50
C ARG A 267 -8.68 -9.05 11.21
N VAL A 268 -7.91 -8.64 10.19
CA VAL A 268 -7.85 -9.38 8.92
C VAL A 268 -7.31 -10.79 9.10
N THR A 269 -6.33 -10.99 10.00
CA THR A 269 -5.79 -12.33 10.30
C THR A 269 -6.84 -13.25 10.92
N ALA A 270 -7.61 -12.73 11.89
CA ALA A 270 -8.68 -13.51 12.52
C ALA A 270 -9.80 -13.85 11.54
N LEU A 271 -10.20 -12.88 10.72
CA LEU A 271 -11.26 -13.03 9.72
C LEU A 271 -10.86 -13.97 8.58
N ALA A 272 -9.64 -13.86 8.06
CA ALA A 272 -9.11 -14.76 7.05
C ALA A 272 -9.11 -16.21 7.54
N ALA A 273 -8.63 -16.45 8.77
CA ALA A 273 -8.66 -17.78 9.38
C ALA A 273 -10.10 -18.30 9.53
N ALA A 274 -11.04 -17.47 9.97
CA ALA A 274 -12.46 -17.85 10.14
C ALA A 274 -13.18 -18.15 8.80
N ARG A 275 -12.73 -17.51 7.71
CA ARG A 275 -13.33 -17.66 6.38
C ARG A 275 -12.54 -18.62 5.45
N GLY A 276 -11.49 -19.27 5.95
CA GLY A 276 -10.65 -20.17 5.16
C GLY A 276 -9.86 -19.48 4.03
N VAL A 277 -9.52 -18.19 4.20
CA VAL A 277 -8.75 -17.40 3.24
C VAL A 277 -7.25 -17.55 3.51
N GLU A 278 -6.48 -17.85 2.49
CA GLU A 278 -5.02 -17.84 2.57
C GLU A 278 -4.51 -16.39 2.65
N LEU A 279 -3.85 -16.06 3.75
CA LEU A 279 -3.37 -14.72 4.07
C LEU A 279 -1.85 -14.67 4.13
N SER A 280 -1.25 -13.70 3.47
CA SER A 280 0.18 -13.40 3.55
C SER A 280 0.39 -12.00 4.12
N THR A 281 1.21 -11.90 5.16
CA THR A 281 1.52 -10.63 5.85
C THR A 281 3.03 -10.37 5.89
N PRO A 282 3.68 -10.17 4.72
CA PRO A 282 5.12 -9.94 4.68
C PRO A 282 5.49 -8.64 5.40
N ARG A 283 6.66 -8.61 6.04
CA ARG A 283 7.25 -7.38 6.59
C ARG A 283 7.60 -6.40 5.46
N MET A 284 7.82 -5.16 5.83
CA MET A 284 8.38 -4.19 4.87
C MET A 284 9.78 -4.64 4.45
N GLY A 285 10.00 -4.76 3.13
CA GLY A 285 11.25 -5.27 2.55
C GLY A 285 11.35 -6.79 2.43
N GLU A 286 10.46 -7.56 3.08
CA GLU A 286 10.43 -9.02 2.91
C GLU A 286 9.99 -9.40 1.49
N ARG A 287 10.68 -10.39 0.90
CA ARG A 287 10.31 -10.91 -0.42
C ARG A 287 9.15 -11.88 -0.33
N LEU A 288 8.09 -11.62 -1.08
CA LEU A 288 7.02 -12.55 -1.35
C LEU A 288 7.14 -13.08 -2.79
N THR A 289 7.06 -14.39 -2.98
CA THR A 289 6.99 -15.01 -4.31
C THR A 289 5.52 -15.12 -4.72
N LEU A 290 5.11 -14.41 -5.77
CA LEU A 290 3.70 -14.34 -6.19
C LEU A 290 3.15 -15.68 -6.68
N ALA A 291 3.99 -16.54 -7.28
CA ALA A 291 3.59 -17.88 -7.73
C ALA A 291 3.45 -18.90 -6.59
N ALA A 292 4.04 -18.63 -5.42
CA ALA A 292 3.99 -19.48 -4.24
C ALA A 292 4.06 -18.62 -2.95
N PRO A 293 3.02 -17.85 -2.64
CA PRO A 293 3.03 -17.02 -1.45
C PRO A 293 3.13 -17.86 -0.17
N HIS A 294 3.57 -17.21 0.90
CA HIS A 294 3.64 -17.82 2.23
C HIS A 294 2.91 -16.98 3.26
N ARG A 295 2.49 -17.58 4.36
CA ARG A 295 1.66 -16.88 5.36
C ARG A 295 2.36 -15.74 6.08
N GLY A 296 3.66 -15.79 6.23
CA GLY A 296 4.43 -14.82 6.98
C GLY A 296 4.25 -14.94 8.50
N GLU A 297 4.99 -14.12 9.23
CA GLU A 297 4.91 -14.03 10.69
C GLU A 297 3.95 -12.93 11.12
N ARG A 298 3.43 -13.01 12.35
CA ARG A 298 2.66 -11.93 12.98
C ARG A 298 3.61 -10.90 13.59
N TRP A 299 4.49 -10.34 12.76
CA TRP A 299 5.61 -9.48 13.13
C TRP A 299 5.18 -8.22 13.92
N TRP A 300 3.98 -7.72 13.70
CA TRP A 300 3.45 -6.53 14.40
C TRP A 300 3.29 -6.75 15.90
N ARG A 301 3.09 -7.98 16.38
CA ARG A 301 2.97 -8.30 17.81
C ARG A 301 4.27 -8.11 18.56
N SER A 302 5.41 -8.40 17.92
CA SER A 302 6.74 -8.27 18.54
C SER A 302 7.14 -6.82 18.82
N VAL A 303 6.45 -5.84 18.25
CA VAL A 303 6.76 -4.41 18.45
C VAL A 303 6.38 -3.95 19.86
N ASP A 304 5.17 -4.31 20.32
CA ASP A 304 4.70 -3.94 21.65
C ASP A 304 5.38 -4.77 22.75
N GLU A 305 5.63 -6.06 22.52
CA GLU A 305 6.36 -6.95 23.46
C GLU A 305 7.76 -6.43 23.77
N LYS A 306 8.51 -5.98 22.77
CA LYS A 306 9.86 -5.39 22.97
C LYS A 306 9.83 -4.12 23.80
N VAL A 307 8.81 -3.30 23.67
CA VAL A 307 8.65 -2.07 24.44
C VAL A 307 8.33 -2.38 25.90
N GLU A 308 7.45 -3.35 26.15
CA GLU A 308 7.12 -3.76 27.53
C GLU A 308 8.28 -4.44 28.22
N ALA A 309 9.00 -5.31 27.54
CA ALA A 309 10.22 -5.92 28.05
C ALA A 309 11.29 -4.86 28.41
N SER A 310 11.47 -3.85 27.56
CA SER A 310 12.41 -2.74 27.80
C SER A 310 11.98 -1.87 28.99
N LYS A 311 10.67 -1.62 29.18
CA LYS A 311 10.15 -0.89 30.35
C LYS A 311 10.35 -1.67 31.65
N SER A 312 10.06 -2.96 31.63
CA SER A 312 10.23 -3.86 32.78
C SER A 312 11.70 -3.94 33.21
N LEU A 313 12.63 -4.03 32.26
CA LEU A 313 14.06 -4.05 32.52
C LEU A 313 14.54 -2.73 33.13
N ARG A 314 14.06 -1.58 32.61
CA ARG A 314 14.39 -0.25 33.19
C ARG A 314 13.86 -0.10 34.61
N LEU A 315 12.66 -0.57 34.92
CA LEU A 315 12.08 -0.54 36.25
C LEU A 315 12.88 -1.43 37.23
N ALA A 316 13.30 -2.62 36.79
CA ALA A 316 14.14 -3.51 37.58
C ALA A 316 15.51 -2.89 37.90
N ILE A 317 16.15 -2.23 36.94
CA ILE A 317 17.43 -1.53 37.11
C ILE A 317 17.28 -0.32 38.08
N CYS A 318 16.15 0.42 37.98
CA CYS A 318 15.89 1.53 38.92
C CYS A 318 15.62 1.04 40.33
N ALA A 319 14.95 -0.08 40.51
CA ALA A 319 14.66 -0.67 41.82
C ALA A 319 15.91 -1.29 42.50
N SER A 320 16.92 -1.66 41.74
CA SER A 320 18.17 -2.26 42.24
C SER A 320 19.26 -1.23 42.61
N ARG A 321 19.03 0.08 42.47
CA ARG A 321 19.97 1.11 42.92
C ARG A 321 19.84 1.28 44.42
N PRO A 322 20.93 1.06 45.21
CA PRO A 322 20.91 1.33 46.64
C PRO A 322 20.64 2.82 46.87
N ALA A 323 19.77 3.11 47.83
CA ALA A 323 19.55 4.46 48.32
C ALA A 323 20.90 5.02 48.83
N ARG A 324 21.29 6.17 48.29
CA ARG A 324 22.46 6.92 48.75
C ARG A 324 22.10 7.73 49.99
#